data_5d71a6b24f6d74bda5163cbe6dae2129
#
_entry.id   5d71a6b24f6d74bda5163cbe6dae2129
#
_cell.length_a   1.000
_cell.length_b   1.000
_cell.length_c   1.000
_cell.angle_alpha   90.00
_cell.angle_beta   90.00
_cell.angle_gamma   90.00
#
_symmetry.space_group_name_H-M   'P 1'
#
loop_
_entity.id
_entity.type
_entity.pdbx_description
1 polymer ?
#
loop_
_entity_poly.entity_id
_entity_poly.type
_entity_poly.pdbx_seq_one_letter_code
_entity_poly.pdbx_strand_id
1 'polypeptide(L)'
;DAVETVTYSYEEKADALFPYTRKLLEKLTGEELCDLVSGDGGSGGNKFFEAPGVAGCTTSALQKKGIPNICMADGPAGLRLQKVSAVTRRGTVKGTEPNVSVMGCLPEPVKKVMLGNPERQPCVYQFTTSFPVGTALAQTWNTELIERVGEAVGKEMEAYGITYWLAPGMNIHRNPLCGRNFEYFSEDPLLTGKMAAAMSRGVQTRKGCFVTVKHFCCNNQEENRNRMNANVNERALREIYLKGFEIAVREGRPGAVMTSYNKVNGTYANNSMDLVTRVLRDEWGFNGLVMTDWYATGKGLGSHVKAIEAGNDLLMPGGKKAARELKKALEEGILEEEDLKRCAGRVLQGIMSSRIYQAYRRLKKEEA
;
A
#
# COMPACT_ATOMS: atom_id res chain seq x y z
N ASP A 1 1.27 -19.26 32.80
CA ASP A 1 1.38 -17.83 32.90
C ASP A 1 0.33 -17.23 32.01
N ALA A 2 -0.62 -16.50 32.64
CA ALA A 2 -1.69 -15.85 31.91
C ALA A 2 -1.11 -14.76 31.03
N VAL A 3 -1.31 -14.85 29.72
CA VAL A 3 -1.04 -13.75 28.80
C VAL A 3 -2.04 -12.65 29.16
N GLU A 4 -1.54 -11.56 29.76
CA GLU A 4 -2.36 -10.37 29.94
C GLU A 4 -2.83 -9.92 28.56
N THR A 5 -4.10 -10.14 28.29
CA THR A 5 -4.78 -9.59 27.13
C THR A 5 -4.93 -8.08 27.39
N VAL A 6 -4.01 -7.30 26.87
CA VAL A 6 -4.15 -5.83 26.86
C VAL A 6 -5.31 -5.52 25.91
N THR A 7 -6.50 -5.40 26.45
CA THR A 7 -7.67 -4.88 25.74
C THR A 7 -7.51 -3.39 25.60
N TYR A 8 -6.99 -2.94 24.45
CA TYR A 8 -7.06 -1.54 24.09
C TYR A 8 -8.49 -1.21 23.67
N SER A 9 -9.11 -0.24 24.36
CA SER A 9 -10.41 0.24 23.94
C SER A 9 -10.30 0.97 22.60
N TYR A 10 -11.35 0.90 21.80
CA TYR A 10 -11.43 1.55 20.48
C TYR A 10 -11.23 3.08 20.57
N GLU A 11 -11.65 3.71 21.68
CA GLU A 11 -11.53 5.13 21.95
C GLU A 11 -10.08 5.58 22.13
N GLU A 12 -9.22 4.77 22.75
CA GLU A 12 -7.79 5.07 22.88
C GLU A 12 -7.05 5.14 21.53
N LYS A 13 -7.52 4.41 20.51
CA LYS A 13 -6.91 4.42 19.17
C LYS A 13 -7.39 5.57 18.29
N ALA A 14 -8.59 6.07 18.49
CA ALA A 14 -9.07 7.30 17.84
C ALA A 14 -8.22 8.52 18.26
N ASP A 15 -7.66 8.50 19.46
CA ASP A 15 -6.73 9.52 19.94
C ASP A 15 -5.34 9.50 19.31
N ALA A 16 -4.98 8.43 18.59
CA ALA A 16 -3.70 8.33 17.86
C ALA A 16 -3.63 9.22 16.60
N LEU A 17 -4.74 9.79 16.15
CA LEU A 17 -4.72 10.75 15.04
C LEU A 17 -4.16 12.11 15.50
N PHE A 18 -3.31 12.71 14.69
CA PHE A 18 -2.85 14.08 14.93
C PHE A 18 -4.04 15.04 15.07
N PRO A 19 -4.00 16.02 15.98
CA PRO A 19 -5.13 16.95 16.20
C PRO A 19 -5.59 17.67 14.91
N TYR A 20 -4.65 17.95 14.01
CA TYR A 20 -4.96 18.55 12.72
C TYR A 20 -5.66 17.59 11.77
N THR A 21 -5.30 16.30 11.78
CA THR A 21 -5.98 15.25 11.01
C THR A 21 -7.44 15.14 11.41
N ARG A 22 -7.71 15.17 12.72
CA ARG A 22 -9.08 15.12 13.27
C ARG A 22 -9.90 16.31 12.79
N LYS A 23 -9.38 17.54 12.93
CA LYS A 23 -10.04 18.77 12.45
C LYS A 23 -10.35 18.77 10.95
N LEU A 24 -9.50 18.13 10.16
CA LEU A 24 -9.72 18.05 8.72
C LEU A 24 -10.75 16.98 8.38
N LEU A 25 -10.72 15.85 9.07
CA LEU A 25 -11.69 14.77 8.94
C LEU A 25 -13.12 15.25 9.22
N GLU A 26 -13.31 16.06 10.26
CA GLU A 26 -14.61 16.65 10.64
C GLU A 26 -15.22 17.56 9.56
N LYS A 27 -14.40 18.07 8.63
CA LYS A 27 -14.83 18.94 7.53
C LYS A 27 -15.18 18.18 6.25
N LEU A 28 -14.99 16.89 6.23
CA LEU A 28 -15.28 16.07 5.05
C LEU A 28 -16.70 15.51 5.11
N THR A 29 -17.38 15.54 3.97
CA THR A 29 -18.70 14.91 3.82
C THR A 29 -18.54 13.39 3.67
N GLY A 30 -19.61 12.62 3.90
CA GLY A 30 -19.60 11.17 3.70
C GLY A 30 -19.15 10.76 2.29
N GLU A 31 -19.56 11.52 1.25
CA GLU A 31 -19.07 11.28 -0.12
C GLU A 31 -17.56 11.48 -0.26
N GLU A 32 -17.00 12.50 0.37
CA GLU A 32 -15.57 12.80 0.35
C GLU A 32 -14.76 11.79 1.14
N LEU A 33 -15.34 11.23 2.22
CA LEU A 33 -14.75 10.11 2.93
C LEU A 33 -14.68 8.87 2.03
N CYS A 34 -15.74 8.57 1.24
CA CYS A 34 -15.72 7.48 0.26
C CYS A 34 -14.66 7.69 -0.83
N ASP A 35 -14.47 8.92 -1.29
CA ASP A 35 -13.41 9.24 -2.25
C ASP A 35 -12.03 9.05 -1.62
N LEU A 36 -11.85 9.44 -0.36
CA LEU A 36 -10.56 9.38 0.35
C LEU A 36 -10.08 7.94 0.59
N VAL A 37 -10.99 7.02 0.94
CA VAL A 37 -10.67 5.60 1.14
C VAL A 37 -10.59 4.81 -0.17
N SER A 38 -10.82 5.46 -1.31
CA SER A 38 -10.68 4.88 -2.65
C SER A 38 -9.42 5.43 -3.33
N GLY A 39 -8.52 4.55 -3.75
CA GLY A 39 -7.35 4.94 -4.52
C GLY A 39 -7.70 5.57 -5.86
N ASP A 40 -6.74 6.22 -6.46
CA ASP A 40 -6.84 6.76 -7.83
C ASP A 40 -5.77 6.05 -8.66
N GLY A 41 -6.13 4.91 -9.24
CA GLY A 41 -5.18 4.01 -9.94
C GLY A 41 -4.20 4.80 -10.81
N GLY A 42 -3.08 4.25 -11.20
CA GLY A 42 -1.93 4.94 -11.82
C GLY A 42 -2.17 5.89 -13.01
N SER A 43 -3.43 6.28 -13.27
CA SER A 43 -3.84 7.29 -14.25
C SER A 43 -4.07 8.69 -13.64
N GLY A 44 -4.10 8.80 -12.32
CA GLY A 44 -4.34 10.06 -11.60
C GLY A 44 -3.03 10.78 -11.28
N GLY A 45 -2.29 11.22 -12.30
CA GLY A 45 -1.10 12.03 -12.09
C GLY A 45 -1.43 13.28 -11.26
N ASN A 46 -0.71 13.50 -10.19
CA ASN A 46 -0.72 14.78 -9.51
C ASN A 46 0.01 15.78 -10.42
N LYS A 47 -0.63 16.85 -10.81
CA LYS A 47 -0.02 17.89 -11.65
C LYS A 47 1.24 18.50 -11.05
N PHE A 48 1.46 18.31 -9.74
CA PHE A 48 2.62 18.86 -9.03
C PHE A 48 3.74 17.86 -8.78
N PHE A 49 3.42 16.53 -8.73
CA PHE A 49 4.39 15.49 -8.39
C PHE A 49 4.11 14.23 -9.20
N GLU A 50 4.20 14.32 -10.51
CA GLU A 50 4.07 13.15 -11.39
C GLU A 50 5.34 12.31 -11.30
N ALA A 51 5.26 11.15 -10.64
CA ALA A 51 6.25 10.10 -10.77
C ALA A 51 5.74 9.08 -11.80
N PRO A 52 6.15 9.16 -13.07
CA PRO A 52 5.69 8.21 -14.07
C PRO A 52 6.03 6.78 -13.70
N GLY A 53 5.07 5.88 -13.87
CA GLY A 53 5.25 4.48 -13.54
C GLY A 53 4.92 4.07 -12.12
N VAL A 54 4.35 4.97 -11.32
CA VAL A 54 3.81 4.60 -10.00
C VAL A 54 2.71 3.56 -10.13
N ALA A 55 2.59 2.70 -9.13
CA ALA A 55 1.58 1.65 -9.09
C ALA A 55 0.17 2.19 -8.82
N GLY A 56 0.08 3.28 -8.09
CA GLY A 56 -1.16 3.96 -7.75
C GLY A 56 -0.92 5.16 -6.83
N CYS A 57 -1.99 5.91 -6.57
CA CYS A 57 -1.99 7.07 -5.69
C CYS A 57 -3.24 7.03 -4.80
N THR A 58 -3.25 7.83 -3.74
CA THR A 58 -4.50 8.21 -3.08
C THR A 58 -5.30 9.15 -3.97
N THR A 59 -6.57 9.38 -3.65
CA THR A 59 -7.45 10.21 -4.49
C THR A 59 -6.90 11.61 -4.72
N SER A 60 -7.06 12.11 -5.94
CA SER A 60 -6.79 13.50 -6.33
C SER A 60 -8.00 14.43 -6.14
N ALA A 61 -9.18 13.87 -5.82
CA ALA A 61 -10.44 14.62 -5.72
C ALA A 61 -10.42 15.73 -4.66
N LEU A 62 -9.63 15.56 -3.60
CA LEU A 62 -9.60 16.46 -2.44
C LEU A 62 -8.47 17.49 -2.45
N GLN A 63 -7.73 17.62 -3.55
CA GLN A 63 -6.61 18.59 -3.65
C GLN A 63 -7.07 20.05 -3.41
N LYS A 64 -8.28 20.42 -3.86
CA LYS A 64 -8.85 21.75 -3.62
C LYS A 64 -9.13 22.02 -2.15
N LYS A 65 -9.28 20.99 -1.33
CA LYS A 65 -9.45 21.08 0.13
C LYS A 65 -8.12 21.03 0.89
N GLY A 66 -6.99 21.08 0.19
CA GLY A 66 -5.66 21.05 0.83
C GLY A 66 -5.17 19.66 1.18
N ILE A 67 -5.76 18.61 0.59
CA ILE A 67 -5.36 17.21 0.74
C ILE A 67 -4.70 16.76 -0.56
N PRO A 68 -3.35 16.78 -0.66
CA PRO A 68 -2.67 16.29 -1.84
C PRO A 68 -2.75 14.77 -1.92
N ASN A 69 -2.75 14.22 -3.12
CA ASN A 69 -2.55 12.79 -3.29
C ASN A 69 -1.07 12.42 -3.10
N ILE A 70 -0.83 11.20 -2.68
CA ILE A 70 0.51 10.62 -2.49
C ILE A 70 0.65 9.37 -3.33
N CYS A 71 1.87 9.12 -3.80
CA CYS A 71 2.16 8.06 -4.76
C CYS A 71 2.78 6.83 -4.10
N MET A 72 2.51 5.67 -4.71
CA MET A 72 2.97 4.35 -4.28
C MET A 72 3.75 3.71 -5.43
N ALA A 73 4.97 3.25 -5.16
CA ALA A 73 5.77 2.51 -6.13
C ALA A 73 5.85 1.04 -5.76
N ASP A 74 5.66 0.17 -6.75
CA ASP A 74 5.87 -1.27 -6.61
C ASP A 74 7.34 -1.64 -6.87
N GLY A 75 7.70 -2.89 -6.70
CA GLY A 75 9.01 -3.45 -7.01
C GLY A 75 9.77 -3.92 -5.78
N PRO A 76 9.58 -5.18 -5.30
CA PRO A 76 10.28 -5.71 -4.12
C PRO A 76 11.80 -5.79 -4.23
N ALA A 77 12.35 -5.77 -5.46
CA ALA A 77 13.78 -5.71 -5.71
C ALA A 77 14.28 -4.29 -6.08
N GLY A 78 13.61 -3.25 -5.61
CA GLY A 78 13.87 -1.84 -5.90
C GLY A 78 12.66 -1.14 -6.52
N LEU A 79 12.65 0.17 -6.57
CA LEU A 79 11.52 0.94 -7.10
C LEU A 79 11.27 0.65 -8.58
N ARG A 80 10.06 0.20 -8.92
CA ARG A 80 9.64 0.01 -10.30
C ARG A 80 8.94 1.27 -10.80
N LEU A 81 9.70 2.17 -11.39
CA LEU A 81 9.20 3.38 -12.04
C LEU A 81 9.40 3.30 -13.55
N GLN A 82 8.75 4.21 -14.28
CA GLN A 82 8.95 4.34 -15.72
C GLN A 82 10.33 4.93 -15.99
N LYS A 83 11.24 4.15 -16.61
CA LYS A 83 12.60 4.57 -16.90
C LYS A 83 12.66 5.81 -17.79
N VAL A 84 11.83 5.84 -18.84
CA VAL A 84 11.74 6.95 -19.80
C VAL A 84 10.30 7.41 -19.89
N SER A 85 10.08 8.69 -19.81
CA SER A 85 8.75 9.29 -20.00
C SER A 85 8.84 10.52 -20.89
N ALA A 86 7.91 10.64 -21.82
CA ALA A 86 7.88 11.74 -22.77
C ALA A 86 6.97 12.87 -22.24
N VAL A 87 7.42 14.11 -22.40
CA VAL A 87 6.67 15.30 -22.00
C VAL A 87 5.88 15.81 -23.20
N THR A 88 4.56 15.82 -23.08
CA THR A 88 3.67 16.33 -24.13
C THR A 88 3.74 17.85 -24.24
N ARG A 89 3.28 18.41 -25.36
CA ARG A 89 3.21 19.88 -25.55
C ARG A 89 2.38 20.60 -24.47
N ARG A 90 1.48 19.87 -23.78
CA ARG A 90 0.67 20.39 -22.67
C ARG A 90 1.33 20.23 -21.31
N GLY A 91 2.59 19.79 -21.26
CA GLY A 91 3.32 19.54 -20.04
C GLY A 91 2.97 18.22 -19.32
N THR A 92 2.09 17.40 -19.87
CA THR A 92 1.74 16.11 -19.28
C THR A 92 2.86 15.09 -19.53
N VAL A 93 3.26 14.37 -18.53
CA VAL A 93 4.26 13.30 -18.62
C VAL A 93 3.57 11.97 -18.92
N LYS A 94 4.01 11.27 -19.97
CA LYS A 94 3.50 9.95 -20.38
C LYS A 94 4.64 8.96 -20.44
N GLY A 95 4.45 7.80 -19.80
CA GLY A 95 5.39 6.68 -19.95
C GLY A 95 5.56 6.26 -21.40
N THR A 96 6.75 5.87 -21.80
CA THR A 96 7.07 5.42 -23.16
C THR A 96 6.88 3.92 -23.35
N GLU A 97 6.72 3.18 -22.25
CA GLU A 97 6.51 1.73 -22.25
C GLU A 97 5.26 1.36 -21.43
N PRO A 98 4.65 0.21 -21.73
CA PRO A 98 3.52 -0.31 -20.94
C PRO A 98 3.93 -0.56 -19.48
N ASN A 99 3.27 0.07 -18.54
CA ASN A 99 3.60 -0.03 -17.10
C ASN A 99 3.10 -1.33 -16.44
N VAL A 100 2.12 -1.98 -17.04
CA VAL A 100 1.54 -3.24 -16.56
C VAL A 100 1.37 -4.21 -17.71
N SER A 101 1.43 -5.51 -17.43
CA SER A 101 1.31 -6.57 -18.45
C SER A 101 0.03 -6.46 -19.30
N VAL A 102 -1.08 -6.02 -18.70
CA VAL A 102 -2.35 -5.79 -19.42
C VAL A 102 -2.22 -4.72 -20.51
N MET A 103 -1.46 -3.65 -20.25
CA MET A 103 -1.20 -2.61 -21.27
C MET A 103 -0.32 -3.15 -22.41
N GLY A 104 0.55 -4.10 -22.12
CA GLY A 104 1.35 -4.81 -23.15
C GLY A 104 0.52 -5.57 -24.15
N CYS A 105 -0.65 -6.06 -23.76
CA CYS A 105 -1.60 -6.79 -24.62
C CYS A 105 -2.52 -5.88 -25.44
N LEU A 106 -2.50 -4.56 -25.27
CA LEU A 106 -3.34 -3.63 -26.03
C LEU A 106 -2.90 -3.55 -27.50
N PRO A 107 -3.85 -3.34 -28.45
CA PRO A 107 -3.53 -3.09 -29.85
C PRO A 107 -2.60 -1.88 -30.04
N GLU A 108 -1.69 -1.96 -31.00
CA GLU A 108 -0.70 -0.90 -31.25
C GLU A 108 -1.30 0.51 -31.45
N PRO A 109 -2.45 0.70 -32.14
CA PRO A 109 -3.04 2.03 -32.23
C PRO A 109 -3.43 2.62 -30.88
N VAL A 110 -3.90 1.79 -29.94
CA VAL A 110 -4.26 2.19 -28.58
C VAL A 110 -3.01 2.55 -27.77
N LYS A 111 -1.95 1.73 -27.86
CA LYS A 111 -0.66 2.03 -27.22
C LYS A 111 -0.10 3.36 -27.70
N LYS A 112 -0.13 3.66 -29.00
CA LYS A 112 0.37 4.93 -29.58
C LYS A 112 -0.35 6.16 -29.04
N VAL A 113 -1.62 6.03 -28.66
CA VAL A 113 -2.39 7.13 -28.05
C VAL A 113 -2.10 7.28 -26.56
N MET A 114 -1.90 6.15 -25.87
CA MET A 114 -1.70 6.13 -24.41
C MET A 114 -0.26 6.44 -24.03
N LEU A 115 0.72 5.96 -24.79
CA LEU A 115 2.14 6.14 -24.51
C LEU A 115 2.70 7.43 -25.12
N GLY A 116 3.75 7.93 -24.50
CA GLY A 116 4.55 9.01 -25.05
C GLY A 116 5.46 8.53 -26.18
N ASN A 117 5.83 9.44 -27.09
CA ASN A 117 6.76 9.14 -28.18
C ASN A 117 8.12 9.77 -27.88
N PRO A 118 9.16 8.99 -27.47
CA PRO A 118 10.46 9.52 -27.11
C PRO A 118 11.25 10.11 -28.30
N GLU A 119 10.91 9.73 -29.53
CA GLU A 119 11.57 10.26 -30.73
C GLU A 119 11.07 11.68 -31.11
N ARG A 120 9.88 12.06 -30.65
CA ARG A 120 9.19 13.31 -31.04
C ARG A 120 8.94 14.27 -29.89
N GLN A 121 9.26 13.89 -28.68
CA GLN A 121 8.94 14.63 -27.47
C GLN A 121 10.17 14.70 -26.56
N PRO A 122 10.37 15.80 -25.81
CA PRO A 122 11.36 15.83 -24.73
C PRO A 122 11.11 14.71 -23.75
N CYS A 123 12.16 14.12 -23.20
CA CYS A 123 12.07 13.00 -22.27
C CYS A 123 12.61 13.38 -20.88
N VAL A 124 11.99 12.81 -19.88
CA VAL A 124 12.48 12.75 -18.50
C VAL A 124 12.85 11.31 -18.16
N TYR A 125 13.86 11.14 -17.34
CA TYR A 125 14.42 9.84 -17.01
C TYR A 125 14.38 9.61 -15.51
N GLN A 126 14.00 8.38 -15.12
CA GLN A 126 13.98 7.91 -13.73
C GLN A 126 14.77 6.60 -13.66
N PHE A 127 16.01 6.68 -13.18
CA PHE A 127 16.85 5.50 -13.01
C PHE A 127 16.80 5.07 -11.55
N THR A 128 16.38 3.83 -11.32
CA THR A 128 16.30 3.21 -10.02
C THR A 128 17.21 1.99 -9.96
N THR A 129 17.64 1.63 -8.76
CA THR A 129 18.53 0.49 -8.54
C THR A 129 17.74 -0.80 -8.55
N SER A 130 18.24 -1.81 -9.27
CA SER A 130 17.80 -3.20 -9.13
C SER A 130 18.65 -3.86 -8.04
N PHE A 131 18.05 -4.04 -6.86
CA PHE A 131 18.67 -4.76 -5.76
C PHE A 131 18.51 -6.26 -5.94
N PRO A 132 19.29 -7.09 -5.22
CA PRO A 132 19.05 -8.53 -5.17
C PRO A 132 17.62 -8.83 -4.68
N VAL A 133 17.03 -9.91 -5.20
CA VAL A 133 15.68 -10.34 -4.81
C VAL A 133 15.62 -10.76 -3.35
N GLY A 134 14.43 -10.74 -2.75
CA GLY A 134 14.22 -11.00 -1.33
C GLY A 134 14.86 -12.30 -0.83
N THR A 135 14.70 -13.40 -1.58
CA THR A 135 15.34 -14.69 -1.26
C THR A 135 16.86 -14.58 -1.19
N ALA A 136 17.50 -13.90 -2.15
CA ALA A 136 18.96 -13.72 -2.15
C ALA A 136 19.42 -12.84 -0.96
N LEU A 137 18.70 -11.77 -0.66
CA LEU A 137 18.97 -10.93 0.50
C LEU A 137 18.89 -11.73 1.80
N ALA A 138 17.88 -12.58 1.96
CA ALA A 138 17.69 -13.39 3.16
C ALA A 138 18.82 -14.43 3.37
N GLN A 139 19.41 -14.94 2.27
CA GLN A 139 20.55 -15.87 2.34
C GLN A 139 21.80 -15.25 3.01
N THR A 140 21.86 -13.95 3.12
CA THR A 140 22.97 -13.28 3.82
C THR A 140 22.91 -13.42 5.33
N TRP A 141 21.75 -13.69 5.90
CA TRP A 141 21.48 -13.72 7.35
C TRP A 141 21.92 -12.43 8.08
N ASN A 142 22.09 -11.34 7.34
CA ASN A 142 22.66 -10.10 7.83
C ASN A 142 21.63 -8.96 7.84
N THR A 143 21.01 -8.72 8.99
CA THR A 143 20.00 -7.66 9.16
C THR A 143 20.55 -6.25 8.96
N GLU A 144 21.84 -6.00 9.30
CA GLU A 144 22.47 -4.70 9.08
C GLU A 144 22.60 -4.40 7.57
N LEU A 145 23.00 -5.41 6.79
CA LEU A 145 23.05 -5.28 5.34
C LEU A 145 21.68 -4.95 4.75
N ILE A 146 20.63 -5.64 5.23
CA ILE A 146 19.26 -5.40 4.78
C ILE A 146 18.80 -3.98 5.15
N GLU A 147 19.14 -3.50 6.32
CA GLU A 147 18.83 -2.14 6.76
C GLU A 147 19.51 -1.09 5.85
N ARG A 148 20.78 -1.32 5.49
CA ARG A 148 21.50 -0.47 4.52
C ARG A 148 20.90 -0.50 3.12
N VAL A 149 20.41 -1.65 2.66
CA VAL A 149 19.65 -1.74 1.40
C VAL A 149 18.37 -0.92 1.50
N GLY A 150 17.65 -1.04 2.61
CA GLY A 150 16.47 -0.21 2.90
C GLY A 150 16.77 1.30 2.87
N GLU A 151 17.88 1.73 3.48
CA GLU A 151 18.31 3.14 3.42
C GLU A 151 18.54 3.63 1.99
N ALA A 152 19.14 2.78 1.15
CA ALA A 152 19.39 3.12 -0.24
C ALA A 152 18.07 3.26 -1.03
N VAL A 153 17.12 2.33 -0.84
CA VAL A 153 15.76 2.44 -1.40
C VAL A 153 15.06 3.71 -0.89
N GLY A 154 15.15 4.00 0.39
CA GLY A 154 14.57 5.21 0.99
C GLY A 154 15.11 6.50 0.35
N LYS A 155 16.40 6.55 0.00
CA LYS A 155 17.00 7.68 -0.73
C LYS A 155 16.38 7.84 -2.13
N GLU A 156 16.16 6.75 -2.84
CA GLU A 156 15.50 6.80 -4.15
C GLU A 156 14.03 7.22 -4.03
N MET A 157 13.30 6.71 -3.03
CA MET A 157 11.94 7.16 -2.74
C MET A 157 11.88 8.67 -2.51
N GLU A 158 12.80 9.18 -1.72
CA GLU A 158 12.92 10.62 -1.45
C GLU A 158 13.17 11.41 -2.73
N ALA A 159 14.08 10.94 -3.59
CA ALA A 159 14.45 11.60 -4.84
C ALA A 159 13.29 11.64 -5.86
N TYR A 160 12.47 10.58 -5.88
CA TYR A 160 11.34 10.46 -6.83
C TYR A 160 9.97 10.82 -6.23
N GLY A 161 9.92 11.32 -5.00
CA GLY A 161 8.66 11.74 -4.36
C GLY A 161 7.71 10.59 -4.05
N ILE A 162 8.21 9.37 -3.85
CA ILE A 162 7.43 8.20 -3.47
C ILE A 162 7.19 8.20 -1.97
N THR A 163 5.92 8.07 -1.57
CA THR A 163 5.56 8.01 -0.15
C THR A 163 5.52 6.57 0.37
N TYR A 164 4.88 5.66 -0.37
CA TYR A 164 4.80 4.25 0.00
C TYR A 164 5.51 3.38 -1.03
N TRP A 165 6.43 2.57 -0.57
CA TRP A 165 6.99 1.47 -1.34
C TRP A 165 6.21 0.20 -1.04
N LEU A 166 5.67 -0.46 -2.09
CA LEU A 166 4.85 -1.67 -1.97
C LEU A 166 5.75 -2.91 -1.78
N ALA A 167 6.55 -2.89 -0.74
CA ALA A 167 7.51 -3.90 -0.34
C ALA A 167 7.91 -3.68 1.13
N PRO A 168 8.57 -4.68 1.78
CA PRO A 168 8.93 -5.98 1.23
C PRO A 168 7.75 -6.95 1.12
N GLY A 169 7.85 -7.90 0.17
CA GLY A 169 7.06 -9.12 0.20
C GLY A 169 7.61 -10.07 1.25
N MET A 170 6.73 -10.75 2.01
CA MET A 170 7.20 -11.56 3.15
C MET A 170 6.35 -12.78 3.45
N ASN A 171 5.64 -13.31 2.44
CA ASN A 171 4.95 -14.58 2.61
C ASN A 171 5.93 -15.74 2.73
N ILE A 172 5.51 -16.80 3.40
CA ILE A 172 6.33 -17.98 3.64
C ILE A 172 6.53 -18.78 2.36
N HIS A 173 7.75 -19.22 2.08
CA HIS A 173 8.09 -20.17 1.00
C HIS A 173 7.54 -21.55 1.34
N ARG A 174 6.24 -21.74 1.20
CA ARG A 174 5.59 -23.00 1.52
C ARG A 174 5.77 -24.05 0.42
N ASN A 175 5.72 -23.60 -0.83
CA ASN A 175 5.84 -24.43 -2.00
C ASN A 175 6.89 -23.83 -2.94
N PRO A 176 7.93 -24.57 -3.33
CA PRO A 176 8.97 -24.07 -4.23
C PRO A 176 8.45 -23.66 -5.61
N LEU A 177 7.28 -24.17 -6.03
CA LEU A 177 6.63 -23.79 -7.28
C LEU A 177 5.83 -22.48 -7.21
N CYS A 178 5.75 -21.83 -6.07
CA CYS A 178 5.10 -20.52 -5.98
C CYS A 178 5.88 -19.48 -6.79
N GLY A 179 5.22 -18.89 -7.79
CA GLY A 179 5.84 -17.97 -8.75
C GLY A 179 6.37 -16.66 -8.14
N ARG A 180 6.05 -16.37 -6.88
CA ARG A 180 6.48 -15.15 -6.17
C ARG A 180 7.51 -15.41 -5.07
N ASN A 181 8.00 -16.63 -4.89
CA ASN A 181 9.02 -16.92 -3.88
C ASN A 181 10.27 -16.04 -4.01
N PHE A 182 10.64 -15.65 -5.23
CA PHE A 182 11.82 -14.82 -5.47
C PHE A 182 11.77 -13.48 -4.72
N GLU A 183 10.59 -12.89 -4.55
CA GLU A 183 10.42 -11.61 -3.85
C GLU A 183 10.22 -11.76 -2.34
N TYR A 184 9.94 -12.97 -1.86
CA TYR A 184 9.81 -13.28 -0.45
C TYR A 184 11.15 -13.68 0.16
N PHE A 185 11.26 -13.70 1.47
CA PHE A 185 12.54 -13.91 2.14
C PHE A 185 12.87 -15.39 2.37
N SER A 186 11.99 -16.14 3.05
CA SER A 186 12.30 -17.50 3.53
C SER A 186 11.05 -18.33 3.79
N GLU A 187 11.26 -19.63 4.03
CA GLU A 187 10.28 -20.53 4.63
C GLU A 187 10.19 -20.35 6.15
N ASP A 188 11.24 -19.81 6.77
CA ASP A 188 11.32 -19.55 8.21
C ASP A 188 10.65 -18.20 8.54
N PRO A 189 9.60 -18.19 9.38
CA PRO A 189 8.91 -16.96 9.76
C PRO A 189 9.78 -16.01 10.61
N LEU A 190 10.72 -16.54 11.40
CA LEU A 190 11.63 -15.70 12.18
C LEU A 190 12.59 -14.94 11.27
N LEU A 191 13.27 -15.63 10.37
CA LEU A 191 14.17 -15.02 9.41
C LEU A 191 13.41 -14.00 8.53
N THR A 192 12.26 -14.40 7.99
CA THR A 192 11.39 -13.52 7.20
C THR A 192 11.01 -12.24 7.97
N GLY A 193 10.59 -12.37 9.22
CA GLY A 193 10.20 -11.24 10.06
C GLY A 193 11.37 -10.30 10.37
N LYS A 194 12.54 -10.84 10.70
CA LYS A 194 13.75 -10.05 11.01
C LYS A 194 14.25 -9.29 9.77
N MET A 195 14.23 -9.91 8.58
CA MET A 195 14.60 -9.27 7.33
C MET A 195 13.61 -8.14 6.95
N ALA A 196 12.31 -8.40 7.06
CA ALA A 196 11.28 -7.39 6.82
C ALA A 196 11.37 -6.22 7.81
N ALA A 197 11.63 -6.49 9.08
CA ALA A 197 11.82 -5.45 10.09
C ALA A 197 13.05 -4.56 9.79
N ALA A 198 14.17 -5.17 9.44
CA ALA A 198 15.38 -4.44 9.06
C ALA A 198 15.18 -3.57 7.82
N MET A 199 14.56 -4.12 6.76
CA MET A 199 14.21 -3.36 5.56
C MET A 199 13.31 -2.17 5.89
N SER A 200 12.32 -2.37 6.76
CA SER A 200 11.39 -1.32 7.18
C SER A 200 12.10 -0.18 7.90
N ARG A 201 12.98 -0.50 8.86
CA ARG A 201 13.77 0.51 9.57
C ARG A 201 14.66 1.30 8.60
N GLY A 202 15.36 0.59 7.71
CA GLY A 202 16.26 1.22 6.74
C GLY A 202 15.55 2.24 5.85
N VAL A 203 14.46 1.84 5.18
CA VAL A 203 13.68 2.75 4.31
C VAL A 203 13.17 3.95 5.12
N GLN A 204 12.63 3.70 6.29
CA GLN A 204 11.95 4.73 7.12
C GLN A 204 12.93 5.65 7.87
N THR A 205 14.25 5.48 7.71
CA THR A 205 15.23 6.53 8.07
C THR A 205 14.96 7.82 7.28
N ARG A 206 14.33 7.72 6.10
CA ARG A 206 13.87 8.87 5.31
C ARG A 206 12.47 9.26 5.75
N LYS A 207 12.38 10.39 6.46
CA LYS A 207 11.10 10.91 6.99
C LYS A 207 10.08 11.10 5.86
N GLY A 208 8.89 10.50 6.03
CA GLY A 208 7.81 10.56 5.06
C GLY A 208 7.92 9.59 3.89
N CYS A 209 8.84 8.63 3.97
CA CYS A 209 8.94 7.44 3.12
C CYS A 209 8.60 6.22 3.96
N PHE A 210 7.70 5.37 3.49
CA PHE A 210 7.16 4.24 4.24
C PHE A 210 7.20 2.95 3.42
N VAL A 211 7.41 1.82 4.09
CA VAL A 211 7.23 0.49 3.51
C VAL A 211 5.80 0.02 3.65
N THR A 212 5.40 -0.90 2.76
CA THR A 212 4.14 -1.62 2.80
C THR A 212 4.45 -3.11 2.82
N VAL A 213 4.45 -3.74 4.00
CA VAL A 213 4.69 -5.19 4.09
C VAL A 213 3.52 -5.96 3.50
N LYS A 214 3.80 -7.01 2.72
CA LYS A 214 2.80 -7.72 1.92
C LYS A 214 3.12 -9.20 1.75
N HIS A 215 2.14 -10.04 1.49
CA HIS A 215 0.70 -9.83 1.39
C HIS A 215 0.04 -10.46 2.62
N PHE A 216 -0.61 -9.68 3.42
CA PHE A 216 -1.20 -10.10 4.70
C PHE A 216 -2.59 -10.74 4.47
N CYS A 217 -2.78 -12.06 4.61
CA CYS A 217 -1.79 -13.05 4.89
C CYS A 217 -2.04 -14.33 4.05
N CYS A 218 -1.16 -15.34 4.18
CA CYS A 218 -1.32 -16.66 3.57
C CYS A 218 -1.32 -16.68 2.02
N ASN A 219 -0.73 -15.70 1.35
CA ASN A 219 -0.54 -15.73 -0.11
C ASN A 219 0.69 -16.57 -0.49
N ASN A 220 0.57 -17.89 -0.35
CA ASN A 220 1.69 -18.82 -0.51
C ASN A 220 1.64 -19.61 -1.83
N GLN A 221 0.74 -19.27 -2.75
CA GLN A 221 0.64 -19.74 -4.12
C GLN A 221 0.03 -18.67 -5.02
N GLU A 222 0.40 -18.68 -6.30
CA GLU A 222 -0.12 -17.74 -7.30
C GLU A 222 -1.24 -18.34 -8.16
N GLU A 223 -1.26 -19.65 -8.32
CA GLU A 223 -2.33 -20.32 -9.04
C GLU A 223 -3.66 -20.08 -8.32
N ASN A 224 -4.66 -19.55 -9.05
CA ASN A 224 -5.98 -19.21 -8.52
C ASN A 224 -5.97 -18.26 -7.31
N ARG A 225 -4.95 -17.45 -7.12
CA ARG A 225 -4.73 -16.61 -5.91
C ARG A 225 -5.96 -15.79 -5.50
N ASN A 226 -6.76 -15.35 -6.48
CA ASN A 226 -7.97 -14.54 -6.23
C ASN A 226 -9.14 -15.35 -5.65
N ARG A 227 -9.12 -16.66 -5.73
CA ARG A 227 -10.20 -17.56 -5.28
C ARG A 227 -9.72 -18.64 -4.32
N MET A 228 -8.42 -18.78 -4.16
CA MET A 228 -7.80 -19.75 -3.26
C MET A 228 -8.28 -19.50 -1.82
N ASN A 229 -8.55 -20.58 -1.10
CA ASN A 229 -8.86 -20.55 0.33
C ASN A 229 -7.75 -21.28 1.09
N ALA A 230 -6.99 -20.56 1.88
CA ALA A 230 -6.00 -21.15 2.78
C ALA A 230 -6.74 -21.71 4.01
N ASN A 231 -6.92 -23.03 4.04
CA ASN A 231 -7.44 -23.71 5.22
C ASN A 231 -6.28 -23.99 6.19
N VAL A 232 -6.29 -23.35 7.32
CA VAL A 232 -5.21 -23.39 8.29
C VAL A 232 -5.75 -23.33 9.70
N ASN A 233 -5.26 -24.20 10.60
CA ASN A 233 -5.63 -24.10 12.01
C ASN A 233 -4.96 -22.89 12.67
N GLU A 234 -5.51 -22.43 13.76
CA GLU A 234 -5.07 -21.19 14.42
C GLU A 234 -3.60 -21.25 14.86
N ARG A 235 -3.14 -22.38 15.39
CA ARG A 235 -1.75 -22.55 15.81
C ARG A 235 -0.79 -22.36 14.64
N ALA A 236 -1.01 -23.05 13.52
CA ALA A 236 -0.17 -22.91 12.33
C ALA A 236 -0.28 -21.50 11.72
N LEU A 237 -1.48 -20.90 11.75
CA LEU A 237 -1.68 -19.54 11.31
C LEU A 237 -0.81 -18.56 12.10
N ARG A 238 -0.83 -18.64 13.43
CA ARG A 238 -0.09 -17.73 14.33
C ARG A 238 1.41 -18.00 14.35
N GLU A 239 1.82 -19.26 14.41
CA GLU A 239 3.25 -19.63 14.57
C GLU A 239 4.05 -19.56 13.27
N ILE A 240 3.38 -19.67 12.10
CA ILE A 240 4.05 -19.70 10.79
C ILE A 240 3.63 -18.50 9.93
N TYR A 241 2.35 -18.40 9.54
CA TYR A 241 1.92 -17.47 8.50
C TYR A 241 1.78 -16.02 8.98
N LEU A 242 1.47 -15.80 10.25
CA LEU A 242 1.36 -14.49 10.87
C LEU A 242 2.64 -14.06 11.58
N LYS A 243 3.47 -15.02 12.05
CA LYS A 243 4.63 -14.73 12.89
C LYS A 243 5.63 -13.77 12.28
N GLY A 244 5.94 -13.93 10.99
CA GLY A 244 6.81 -12.99 10.29
C GLY A 244 6.24 -11.56 10.26
N PHE A 245 4.94 -11.43 10.01
CA PHE A 245 4.27 -10.13 10.03
C PHE A 245 4.24 -9.51 11.44
N GLU A 246 4.00 -10.31 12.47
CA GLU A 246 4.07 -9.84 13.86
C GLU A 246 5.43 -9.23 14.18
N ILE A 247 6.52 -9.93 13.85
CA ILE A 247 7.89 -9.44 14.05
C ILE A 247 8.13 -8.15 13.26
N ALA A 248 7.74 -8.12 11.98
CA ALA A 248 7.89 -6.93 11.14
C ALA A 248 7.14 -5.73 11.72
N VAL A 249 5.91 -5.92 12.20
CA VAL A 249 5.09 -4.85 12.79
C VAL A 249 5.71 -4.34 14.10
N ARG A 250 6.06 -5.25 15.00
CA ARG A 250 6.57 -4.87 16.33
C ARG A 250 7.98 -4.28 16.29
N GLU A 251 8.87 -4.83 15.49
CA GLU A 251 10.28 -4.44 15.45
C GLU A 251 10.62 -3.47 14.31
N GLY A 252 9.93 -3.58 13.17
CA GLY A 252 10.16 -2.74 11.98
C GLY A 252 9.26 -1.52 11.89
N ARG A 253 8.09 -1.57 12.54
CA ARG A 253 7.09 -0.50 12.54
C ARG A 253 6.78 0.03 11.13
N PRO A 254 6.40 -0.85 10.16
CA PRO A 254 6.12 -0.44 8.80
C PRO A 254 4.98 0.59 8.77
N GLY A 255 5.06 1.55 7.85
CA GLY A 255 4.02 2.56 7.69
C GLY A 255 2.74 2.03 7.06
N ALA A 256 2.81 0.88 6.36
CA ALA A 256 1.62 0.25 5.79
C ALA A 256 1.71 -1.28 5.76
N VAL A 257 0.53 -1.90 5.65
CA VAL A 257 0.32 -3.33 5.40
C VAL A 257 -0.62 -3.48 4.21
N MET A 258 -0.33 -4.41 3.30
CA MET A 258 -1.21 -4.76 2.18
C MET A 258 -1.84 -6.11 2.42
N THR A 259 -3.18 -6.18 2.41
CA THR A 259 -3.92 -7.43 2.54
C THR A 259 -3.89 -8.24 1.24
N SER A 260 -3.88 -9.57 1.37
CA SER A 260 -3.75 -10.48 0.24
C SER A 260 -5.05 -10.71 -0.54
N TYR A 261 -4.93 -11.36 -1.71
CA TYR A 261 -6.06 -11.71 -2.57
C TYR A 261 -6.92 -12.85 -2.04
N ASN A 262 -6.30 -13.82 -1.36
CA ASN A 262 -6.88 -15.11 -1.02
C ASN A 262 -7.85 -15.02 0.15
N LYS A 263 -8.62 -16.08 0.30
CA LYS A 263 -9.37 -16.34 1.54
C LYS A 263 -8.48 -17.04 2.56
N VAL A 264 -8.80 -16.82 3.83
CA VAL A 264 -8.28 -17.57 4.96
C VAL A 264 -9.48 -18.12 5.70
N ASN A 265 -9.56 -19.45 5.81
CA ASN A 265 -10.68 -20.17 6.46
C ASN A 265 -12.06 -19.67 6.00
N GLY A 266 -12.22 -19.47 4.68
CA GLY A 266 -13.49 -19.08 4.04
C GLY A 266 -13.73 -17.59 3.87
N THR A 267 -13.01 -16.71 4.58
CA THR A 267 -13.16 -15.25 4.50
C THR A 267 -12.00 -14.63 3.73
N TYR A 268 -12.28 -13.71 2.80
CA TYR A 268 -11.22 -12.95 2.13
C TYR A 268 -10.37 -12.19 3.17
N ALA A 269 -9.04 -12.25 3.04
CA ALA A 269 -8.13 -11.61 3.99
C ALA A 269 -8.42 -10.11 4.14
N ASN A 270 -8.78 -9.44 3.05
CA ASN A 270 -9.15 -8.02 3.05
C ASN A 270 -10.52 -7.73 3.69
N ASN A 271 -11.37 -8.73 3.91
CA ASN A 271 -12.69 -8.60 4.55
C ASN A 271 -12.72 -9.21 5.97
N SER A 272 -11.58 -9.63 6.49
CA SER A 272 -11.50 -10.30 7.78
C SER A 272 -11.20 -9.30 8.89
N MET A 273 -12.22 -8.99 9.69
CA MET A 273 -12.05 -8.18 10.90
C MET A 273 -11.10 -8.86 11.90
N ASP A 274 -11.13 -10.19 12.00
CA ASP A 274 -10.21 -10.93 12.87
C ASP A 274 -8.75 -10.69 12.51
N LEU A 275 -8.42 -10.74 11.20
CA LEU A 275 -7.05 -10.52 10.75
C LEU A 275 -6.66 -9.04 10.81
N VAL A 276 -7.49 -8.15 10.22
CA VAL A 276 -7.11 -6.75 9.99
C VAL A 276 -7.25 -5.91 11.25
N THR A 277 -8.32 -6.11 12.02
CA THR A 277 -8.54 -5.32 13.24
C THR A 277 -8.01 -6.06 14.46
N ARG A 278 -8.55 -7.25 14.79
CA ARG A 278 -8.23 -7.91 16.04
C ARG A 278 -6.76 -8.31 16.15
N VAL A 279 -6.23 -9.03 15.15
CA VAL A 279 -4.82 -9.49 15.20
C VAL A 279 -3.87 -8.34 14.89
N LEU A 280 -3.99 -7.72 13.71
CA LEU A 280 -3.00 -6.74 13.26
C LEU A 280 -2.99 -5.47 14.12
N ARG A 281 -4.19 -4.93 14.44
CA ARG A 281 -4.27 -3.66 15.18
C ARG A 281 -4.34 -3.86 16.68
N ASP A 282 -5.25 -4.73 17.17
CA ASP A 282 -5.49 -4.84 18.60
C ASP A 282 -4.41 -5.63 19.31
N GLU A 283 -4.03 -6.80 18.81
CA GLU A 283 -3.00 -7.61 19.43
C GLU A 283 -1.58 -7.06 19.17
N TRP A 284 -1.27 -6.61 17.95
CA TRP A 284 0.09 -6.18 17.60
C TRP A 284 0.32 -4.67 17.70
N GLY A 285 -0.72 -3.87 17.88
CA GLY A 285 -0.64 -2.43 18.03
C GLY A 285 -0.33 -1.69 16.72
N PHE A 286 -0.65 -2.27 15.55
CA PHE A 286 -0.41 -1.60 14.28
C PHE A 286 -1.34 -0.40 14.09
N ASN A 287 -0.77 0.79 13.93
CA ASN A 287 -1.49 2.05 13.75
C ASN A 287 -1.27 2.71 12.38
N GLY A 288 -0.55 2.04 11.47
CA GLY A 288 -0.32 2.51 10.11
C GLY A 288 -1.50 2.28 9.16
N LEU A 289 -1.25 2.55 7.88
CA LEU A 289 -2.22 2.37 6.79
C LEU A 289 -2.38 0.89 6.43
N VAL A 290 -3.61 0.41 6.31
CA VAL A 290 -3.90 -0.89 5.68
C VAL A 290 -4.51 -0.64 4.32
N MET A 291 -3.95 -1.23 3.28
CA MET A 291 -4.49 -1.17 1.93
C MET A 291 -4.81 -2.56 1.39
N THR A 292 -5.76 -2.64 0.47
CA THR A 292 -5.98 -3.88 -0.29
C THR A 292 -4.91 -4.07 -1.36
N ASP A 293 -4.65 -5.32 -1.74
CA ASP A 293 -3.95 -5.55 -3.00
C ASP A 293 -4.81 -5.07 -4.19
N TRP A 294 -4.16 -4.86 -5.36
CA TRP A 294 -4.79 -4.28 -6.55
C TRP A 294 -5.89 -5.18 -7.10
N TYR A 295 -7.08 -4.64 -7.21
CA TYR A 295 -8.27 -5.38 -7.67
C TYR A 295 -8.66 -6.57 -6.78
N ALA A 296 -8.23 -6.60 -5.51
CA ALA A 296 -8.59 -7.67 -4.58
C ALA A 296 -10.05 -7.60 -4.10
N THR A 297 -10.72 -6.49 -4.37
CA THR A 297 -12.13 -6.26 -4.04
C THR A 297 -12.97 -5.98 -5.28
N GLY A 298 -14.27 -6.27 -5.23
CA GLY A 298 -15.22 -6.05 -6.31
C GLY A 298 -15.95 -7.32 -6.73
N LYS A 299 -16.54 -7.32 -7.92
CA LYS A 299 -17.42 -8.42 -8.39
C LYS A 299 -16.74 -9.78 -8.35
N GLY A 300 -17.26 -10.68 -7.51
CA GLY A 300 -16.78 -12.06 -7.37
C GLY A 300 -15.50 -12.22 -6.53
N LEU A 301 -15.08 -11.16 -5.87
CA LEU A 301 -13.93 -11.09 -4.96
C LEU A 301 -14.36 -10.53 -3.60
N GLY A 302 -13.42 -9.99 -2.82
CA GLY A 302 -13.73 -9.31 -1.58
C GLY A 302 -14.69 -8.13 -1.78
N SER A 303 -15.54 -7.85 -0.79
CA SER A 303 -16.47 -6.71 -0.81
C SER A 303 -15.74 -5.42 -0.47
N HIS A 304 -16.00 -4.33 -1.18
CA HIS A 304 -15.51 -3.00 -0.83
C HIS A 304 -15.99 -2.57 0.57
N VAL A 305 -17.29 -2.75 0.85
CA VAL A 305 -17.91 -2.39 2.13
C VAL A 305 -17.27 -3.19 3.26
N LYS A 306 -17.26 -4.53 3.16
CA LYS A 306 -16.67 -5.39 4.20
C LYS A 306 -15.17 -5.13 4.40
N ALA A 307 -14.46 -4.66 3.39
CA ALA A 307 -13.06 -4.28 3.54
C ALA A 307 -12.92 -3.04 4.44
N ILE A 308 -13.75 -2.03 4.27
CA ILE A 308 -13.78 -0.83 5.13
C ILE A 308 -14.21 -1.22 6.55
N GLU A 309 -15.29 -2.00 6.72
CA GLU A 309 -15.73 -2.52 8.01
C GLU A 309 -14.61 -3.28 8.75
N ALA A 310 -13.87 -4.11 8.02
CA ALA A 310 -12.74 -4.87 8.56
C ALA A 310 -11.52 -4.02 8.93
N GLY A 311 -11.46 -2.74 8.53
CA GLY A 311 -10.36 -1.84 8.83
C GLY A 311 -9.27 -1.76 7.75
N ASN A 312 -9.56 -2.18 6.48
CA ASN A 312 -8.78 -1.77 5.33
C ASN A 312 -9.07 -0.30 5.04
N ASP A 313 -8.06 0.53 5.19
CA ASP A 313 -8.23 1.99 5.11
C ASP A 313 -8.28 2.50 3.67
N LEU A 314 -7.67 1.76 2.73
CA LEU A 314 -7.53 2.20 1.35
C LEU A 314 -7.76 1.06 0.36
N LEU A 315 -8.77 1.22 -0.49
CA LEU A 315 -9.09 0.28 -1.57
C LEU A 315 -8.22 0.57 -2.79
N MET A 316 -7.41 -0.40 -3.25
CA MET A 316 -6.52 -0.23 -4.38
C MET A 316 -6.91 -1.13 -5.58
N PRO A 317 -6.77 -0.65 -6.83
CA PRO A 317 -6.43 0.71 -7.21
C PRO A 317 -7.57 1.71 -7.01
N GLY A 318 -8.73 1.29 -6.48
CA GLY A 318 -9.88 2.11 -6.18
C GLY A 318 -10.59 2.66 -7.43
N GLY A 319 -10.69 3.99 -7.48
CA GLY A 319 -11.31 4.70 -8.58
C GLY A 319 -12.82 4.90 -8.42
N LYS A 320 -13.42 5.59 -9.40
CA LYS A 320 -14.82 6.06 -9.36
C LYS A 320 -15.85 4.96 -9.09
N LYS A 321 -15.57 3.71 -9.50
CA LYS A 321 -16.50 2.61 -9.27
C LYS A 321 -16.55 2.21 -7.81
N ALA A 322 -15.41 2.02 -7.19
CA ALA A 322 -15.31 1.67 -5.76
C ALA A 322 -15.92 2.78 -4.89
N ALA A 323 -15.55 4.04 -5.14
CA ALA A 323 -16.14 5.18 -4.43
C ALA A 323 -17.66 5.24 -4.57
N ARG A 324 -18.21 4.99 -5.77
CA ARG A 324 -19.67 4.98 -6.00
C ARG A 324 -20.38 3.85 -5.23
N GLU A 325 -19.79 2.66 -5.19
CA GLU A 325 -20.33 1.54 -4.43
C GLU A 325 -20.35 1.84 -2.93
N LEU A 326 -19.31 2.49 -2.40
CA LEU A 326 -19.29 2.92 -1.00
C LEU A 326 -20.31 4.03 -0.71
N LYS A 327 -20.43 5.04 -1.59
CA LYS A 327 -21.44 6.11 -1.47
C LYS A 327 -22.85 5.53 -1.40
N LYS A 328 -23.17 4.61 -2.31
CA LYS A 328 -24.45 3.93 -2.30
C LYS A 328 -24.69 3.13 -1.01
N ALA A 329 -23.69 2.40 -0.54
CA ALA A 329 -23.82 1.65 0.71
C ALA A 329 -23.99 2.54 1.94
N LEU A 330 -23.35 3.72 1.95
CA LEU A 330 -23.54 4.74 2.98
C LEU A 330 -24.96 5.31 2.95
N GLU A 331 -25.47 5.68 1.76
CA GLU A 331 -26.84 6.19 1.57
C GLU A 331 -27.92 5.18 1.99
N GLU A 332 -27.66 3.89 1.76
CA GLU A 332 -28.57 2.78 2.12
C GLU A 332 -28.42 2.34 3.60
N GLY A 333 -27.52 2.94 4.38
CA GLY A 333 -27.28 2.57 5.77
C GLY A 333 -26.65 1.17 5.93
N ILE A 334 -26.01 0.64 4.87
CA ILE A 334 -25.27 -0.64 4.90
C ILE A 334 -23.87 -0.45 5.45
N LEU A 335 -23.26 0.70 5.15
CA LEU A 335 -21.93 1.10 5.63
C LEU A 335 -22.09 2.22 6.64
N GLU A 336 -21.54 2.02 7.83
CA GLU A 336 -21.56 3.05 8.88
C GLU A 336 -20.53 4.16 8.59
N GLU A 337 -20.92 5.40 8.81
CA GLU A 337 -20.06 6.57 8.60
C GLU A 337 -18.82 6.53 9.51
N GLU A 338 -18.95 5.98 10.71
CA GLU A 338 -17.85 5.83 11.66
C GLU A 338 -16.75 4.89 11.15
N ASP A 339 -17.11 3.81 10.44
CA ASP A 339 -16.14 2.94 9.79
C ASP A 339 -15.36 3.67 8.69
N LEU A 340 -16.07 4.50 7.91
CA LEU A 340 -15.43 5.37 6.91
C LEU A 340 -14.51 6.40 7.56
N LYS A 341 -14.94 7.10 8.60
CA LYS A 341 -14.14 8.08 9.33
C LYS A 341 -12.88 7.46 9.92
N ARG A 342 -13.00 6.27 10.49
CA ARG A 342 -11.90 5.50 11.03
C ARG A 342 -10.83 5.20 9.95
N CYS A 343 -11.26 4.68 8.80
CA CYS A 343 -10.36 4.38 7.68
C CYS A 343 -9.80 5.66 7.04
N ALA A 344 -10.64 6.64 6.74
CA ALA A 344 -10.27 7.92 6.17
C ALA A 344 -9.28 8.70 7.04
N GLY A 345 -9.45 8.63 8.37
CA GLY A 345 -8.51 9.23 9.32
C GLY A 345 -7.11 8.69 9.19
N ARG A 346 -6.94 7.37 9.00
CA ARG A 346 -5.62 6.76 8.81
C ARG A 346 -5.02 7.08 7.44
N VAL A 347 -5.86 7.18 6.38
CA VAL A 347 -5.39 7.67 5.07
C VAL A 347 -4.88 9.10 5.17
N LEU A 348 -5.63 10.00 5.81
CA LEU A 348 -5.20 11.37 6.06
C LEU A 348 -3.92 11.44 6.89
N GLN A 349 -3.80 10.63 7.93
CA GLN A 349 -2.59 10.54 8.74
C GLN A 349 -1.37 10.17 7.88
N GLY A 350 -1.51 9.19 7.00
CA GLY A 350 -0.47 8.79 6.04
C GLY A 350 -0.09 9.91 5.08
N ILE A 351 -1.09 10.62 4.52
CA ILE A 351 -0.87 11.78 3.65
C ILE A 351 -0.11 12.87 4.40
N MET A 352 -0.55 13.23 5.60
CA MET A 352 0.06 14.30 6.40
C MET A 352 1.46 13.99 6.89
N SER A 353 1.76 12.69 7.09
CA SER A 353 3.10 12.22 7.46
C SER A 353 4.06 12.23 6.27
N SER A 354 3.57 12.38 5.04
CA SER A 354 4.37 12.35 3.82
C SER A 354 5.21 13.63 3.60
N ARG A 355 6.30 13.48 2.87
CA ARG A 355 7.10 14.64 2.40
C ARG A 355 6.32 15.51 1.43
N ILE A 356 5.45 14.90 0.63
CA ILE A 356 4.60 15.60 -0.34
C ILE A 356 3.70 16.61 0.36
N TYR A 357 3.07 16.21 1.47
CA TYR A 357 2.25 17.12 2.26
C TYR A 357 3.05 18.27 2.87
N GLN A 358 4.26 17.99 3.36
CA GLN A 358 5.14 19.01 3.91
C GLN A 358 5.57 20.03 2.83
N ALA A 359 5.93 19.56 1.63
CA ALA A 359 6.24 20.40 0.50
C ALA A 359 5.03 21.23 0.05
N TYR A 360 3.86 20.60 -0.08
CA TYR A 360 2.61 21.26 -0.41
C TYR A 360 2.28 22.43 0.55
N ARG A 361 2.42 22.22 1.87
CA ARG A 361 2.19 23.26 2.87
C ARG A 361 3.17 24.44 2.76
N ARG A 362 4.42 24.19 2.39
CA ARG A 362 5.42 25.28 2.16
C ARG A 362 5.01 26.14 0.98
N LEU A 363 4.71 25.52 -0.17
CA LEU A 363 4.26 26.23 -1.37
C LEU A 363 3.01 27.09 -1.11
N LYS A 364 2.03 26.55 -0.37
CA LYS A 364 0.82 27.31 -0.02
C LYS A 364 1.05 28.49 0.95
N LYS A 365 2.13 28.47 1.73
CA LYS A 365 2.52 29.60 2.57
C LYS A 365 3.27 30.66 1.80
N GLU A 366 3.96 30.28 0.72
CA GLU A 366 4.69 31.22 -0.14
C GLU A 366 3.75 31.92 -1.15
N GLU A 367 2.59 31.31 -1.46
CA GLU A 367 1.53 31.89 -2.31
C GLU A 367 0.56 32.81 -1.55
N ALA A 368 0.55 32.79 -0.21
CA ALA A 368 -0.34 33.58 0.66
C ALA A 368 0.33 34.81 1.24
#